data_5ac2459fc81255945d89d93fd9be51d2
#
_entry.id   5ac2459fc81255945d89d93fd9be51d2
#
_cell.length_a   1.000
_cell.length_b   1.000
_cell.length_c   1.000
_cell.angle_alpha   90.00
_cell.angle_beta   90.00
_cell.angle_gamma   90.00
#
_symmetry.space_group_name_H-M   'P 1'
#
loop_
_entity.id
_entity.type
_entity.pdbx_description
1 polymer ?
#
loop_
_entity_poly.entity_id
_entity_poly.type
_entity_poly.pdbx_seq_one_letter_code
_entity_poly.pdbx_strand_id
1 'polypeptide(L)'
;LGTDFGEENGYIQTKKLLALPVRPTAIFALSNLISLGILRALKEEGLKVPDDVSIISFDEQPWSAFLACPMTTVEQPREEIGRLAFDFLLNMIDEGSSKKIDNLMLQPRLIFRESVKKK
;
A
#
# COMPACT_ATOMS: atom_id res chain seq x y z
N LEU A 1 -9.32 9.95 0.69
CA LEU A 1 -8.80 11.13 1.37
C LEU A 1 -7.53 11.60 0.66
N GLY A 2 -7.53 12.85 0.15
CA GLY A 2 -6.41 13.43 -0.58
C GLY A 2 -6.39 13.08 -2.08
N THR A 3 -5.58 13.83 -2.83
CA THR A 3 -5.54 13.83 -4.30
C THR A 3 -4.24 13.28 -4.88
N ASP A 4 -3.24 12.97 -4.05
CA ASP A 4 -1.99 12.37 -4.49
C ASP A 4 -1.56 11.21 -3.59
N PHE A 5 -0.62 10.40 -4.08
CA PHE A 5 -0.10 9.21 -3.40
C PHE A 5 1.24 9.46 -2.68
N GLY A 6 1.59 10.72 -2.43
CA GLY A 6 2.84 11.13 -1.80
C GLY A 6 2.84 11.01 -0.27
N GLU A 7 4.05 11.07 0.30
CA GLU A 7 4.28 11.03 1.75
C GLU A 7 3.58 12.19 2.48
N GLU A 8 3.68 13.41 1.95
CA GLU A 8 3.10 14.61 2.58
C GLU A 8 1.58 14.53 2.67
N ASN A 9 0.92 13.98 1.62
CA ASN A 9 -0.51 13.74 1.67
C ASN A 9 -0.86 12.70 2.74
N GLY A 10 -0.11 11.60 2.83
CA GLY A 10 -0.25 10.60 3.89
C GLY A 10 -0.16 11.23 5.28
N TYR A 11 0.82 12.09 5.50
CA TYR A 11 1.02 12.83 6.75
C TYR A 11 -0.18 13.76 7.08
N ILE A 12 -0.55 14.64 6.15
CA ILE A 12 -1.63 15.62 6.36
C ILE A 12 -2.97 14.93 6.63
N GLN A 13 -3.31 13.88 5.85
CA GLN A 13 -4.57 13.19 6.02
C GLN A 13 -4.60 12.40 7.34
N THR A 14 -3.47 11.84 7.76
CA THR A 14 -3.38 11.16 9.06
C THR A 14 -3.58 12.13 10.22
N LYS A 15 -2.97 13.32 10.18
CA LYS A 15 -3.21 14.34 11.20
C LYS A 15 -4.70 14.70 11.30
N LYS A 16 -5.41 14.81 10.18
CA LYS A 16 -6.87 15.04 10.15
C LYS A 16 -7.65 13.87 10.77
N LEU A 17 -7.27 12.63 10.45
CA LEU A 17 -7.91 11.43 11.02
C LEU A 17 -7.72 11.36 12.53
N LEU A 18 -6.52 11.70 13.02
CA LEU A 18 -6.21 11.70 14.45
C LEU A 18 -6.91 12.81 15.23
N ALA A 19 -7.32 13.89 14.56
CA ALA A 19 -8.10 14.98 15.14
C ALA A 19 -9.60 14.68 15.25
N LEU A 20 -10.09 13.56 14.72
CA LEU A 20 -11.50 13.17 14.84
C LEU A 20 -11.88 12.86 16.29
N PRO A 21 -13.13 13.14 16.71
CA PRO A 21 -13.63 12.78 18.03
C PRO A 21 -13.49 11.28 18.35
N VAL A 22 -13.66 10.44 17.34
CA VAL A 22 -13.41 8.98 17.40
C VAL A 22 -12.27 8.66 16.44
N ARG A 23 -11.11 8.36 16.99
CA ARG A 23 -9.92 8.03 16.20
C ARG A 23 -10.03 6.64 15.59
N PRO A 24 -9.56 6.45 14.34
CA PRO A 24 -9.46 5.12 13.77
C PRO A 24 -8.42 4.29 14.53
N THR A 25 -8.70 3.02 14.69
CA THR A 25 -7.78 2.04 15.31
C THR A 25 -6.96 1.26 14.30
N ALA A 26 -7.26 1.45 13.01
CA ALA A 26 -6.51 0.87 11.90
C ALA A 26 -6.57 1.80 10.69
N ILE A 27 -5.49 1.82 9.91
CA ILE A 27 -5.37 2.60 8.68
C ILE A 27 -4.84 1.66 7.58
N PHE A 28 -5.49 1.69 6.42
CA PHE A 28 -4.99 1.06 5.21
C PHE A 28 -4.40 2.12 4.28
N ALA A 29 -3.09 2.07 4.07
CA ALA A 29 -2.37 2.97 3.18
C ALA A 29 -2.40 2.41 1.76
N LEU A 30 -2.86 3.21 0.79
CA LEU A 30 -3.00 2.81 -0.62
C LEU A 30 -1.68 2.90 -1.41
N SER A 31 -0.57 3.28 -0.78
CA SER A 31 0.77 3.21 -1.34
C SER A 31 1.82 3.20 -0.23
N ASN A 32 3.03 2.76 -0.58
CA ASN A 32 4.19 2.76 0.31
C ASN A 32 4.58 4.18 0.78
N LEU A 33 4.48 5.20 -0.09
CA LEU A 33 4.78 6.58 0.28
C LEU A 33 3.74 7.14 1.27
N ILE A 34 2.46 6.85 1.05
CA ILE A 34 1.41 7.22 2.02
C ILE A 34 1.71 6.58 3.38
N SER A 35 2.16 5.31 3.42
CA SER A 35 2.46 4.65 4.70
C SER A 35 3.59 5.33 5.47
N LEU A 36 4.60 5.88 4.78
CA LEU A 36 5.66 6.67 5.43
C LEU A 36 5.12 7.95 6.06
N GLY A 37 4.23 8.65 5.36
CA GLY A 37 3.54 9.83 5.90
C GLY A 37 2.69 9.51 7.14
N ILE A 38 1.98 8.37 7.12
CA ILE A 38 1.24 7.87 8.28
C ILE A 38 2.18 7.62 9.46
N LEU A 39 3.27 6.88 9.25
CA LEU A 39 4.24 6.58 10.30
C LEU A 39 4.86 7.83 10.91
N ARG A 40 5.18 8.84 10.07
CA ARG A 40 5.68 10.14 10.52
C ARG A 40 4.66 10.85 11.41
N ALA A 41 3.40 10.93 10.98
CA ALA A 41 2.34 11.57 11.78
C ALA A 41 2.09 10.86 13.11
N LEU A 42 2.03 9.52 13.12
CA LEU A 42 1.87 8.74 14.35
C LEU A 42 3.03 8.94 15.32
N LYS A 43 4.26 8.95 14.80
CA LYS A 43 5.47 9.18 15.61
C LYS A 43 5.45 10.55 16.28
N GLU A 44 5.06 11.60 15.56
CA GLU A 44 4.94 12.96 16.11
C GLU A 44 3.86 13.07 17.18
N GLU A 45 2.76 12.32 17.06
CA GLU A 45 1.69 12.25 18.08
C GLU A 45 2.01 11.29 19.23
N GLY A 46 3.18 10.65 19.23
CA GLY A 46 3.57 9.67 20.25
C GLY A 46 2.76 8.38 20.23
N LEU A 47 2.08 8.08 19.12
CA LEU A 47 1.25 6.89 18.96
C LEU A 47 2.08 5.71 18.43
N LYS A 48 1.82 4.52 18.98
CA LYS A 48 2.55 3.30 18.68
C LYS A 48 1.81 2.42 17.68
N VAL A 49 2.55 1.86 16.74
CA VAL A 49 2.10 0.80 15.83
C VAL A 49 2.61 -0.54 16.39
N PRO A 50 1.76 -1.55 16.54
CA PRO A 50 0.31 -1.61 16.28
C PRO A 50 -0.55 -1.26 17.50
N ASP A 51 0.02 -0.87 18.64
CA ASP A 51 -0.68 -0.81 19.92
C ASP A 51 -1.84 0.21 19.91
N ASP A 52 -1.61 1.39 19.40
CA ASP A 52 -2.62 2.44 19.30
C ASP A 52 -3.34 2.38 17.94
N VAL A 53 -2.59 2.21 16.85
CA VAL A 53 -3.11 2.16 15.49
C VAL A 53 -2.43 1.03 14.70
N SER A 54 -3.23 0.12 14.15
CA SER A 54 -2.74 -0.90 13.20
C SER A 54 -2.60 -0.30 11.80
N ILE A 55 -1.58 -0.73 11.04
CA ILE A 55 -1.34 -0.25 9.67
C ILE A 55 -1.15 -1.43 8.72
N ILE A 56 -1.79 -1.32 7.55
CA ILE A 56 -1.51 -2.17 6.37
C ILE A 56 -1.13 -1.24 5.24
N SER A 57 -0.09 -1.58 4.49
CA SER A 57 0.33 -0.84 3.29
C SER A 57 0.07 -1.63 2.02
N PHE A 58 -0.39 -0.96 0.98
CA PHE A 58 -0.37 -1.49 -0.37
C PHE A 58 1.02 -1.29 -0.95
N ASP A 59 1.50 -2.28 -1.71
CA ASP A 59 2.85 -2.44 -2.24
C ASP A 59 3.92 -2.82 -1.21
N GLU A 60 4.49 -4.02 -1.42
CA GLU A 60 5.65 -4.49 -0.67
C GLU A 60 6.92 -3.78 -1.12
N GLN A 61 7.74 -3.40 -0.16
CA GLN A 61 9.05 -2.79 -0.38
C GLN A 61 10.12 -3.56 0.41
N PRO A 62 11.37 -3.59 -0.07
CA PRO A 62 12.47 -4.27 0.66
C PRO A 62 12.62 -3.78 2.10
N TRP A 63 12.36 -2.51 2.36
CA TRP A 63 12.48 -1.92 3.70
C TRP A 63 11.28 -2.19 4.62
N SER A 64 10.17 -2.72 4.12
CA SER A 64 8.95 -2.96 4.93
C SER A 64 9.21 -3.89 6.13
N ALA A 65 10.13 -4.84 5.99
CA ALA A 65 10.52 -5.77 7.04
C ALA A 65 11.47 -5.14 8.09
N PHE A 66 12.11 -4.01 7.77
CA PHE A 66 13.16 -3.40 8.59
C PHE A 66 12.73 -2.13 9.31
N LEU A 67 11.45 -1.76 9.20
CA LEU A 67 10.88 -0.66 9.99
C LEU A 67 10.92 -1.00 11.49
N ALA A 68 10.89 0.01 12.34
CA ALA A 68 10.82 -0.15 13.80
C ALA A 68 9.64 -1.06 14.24
N CYS A 69 8.55 -1.06 13.47
CA CYS A 69 7.50 -2.07 13.50
C CYS A 69 7.36 -2.62 12.08
N PRO A 70 7.75 -3.88 11.81
CA PRO A 70 7.65 -4.49 10.50
C PRO A 70 6.25 -4.40 9.92
N MET A 71 6.15 -3.87 8.69
CA MET A 71 4.89 -3.51 8.05
C MET A 71 4.21 -4.70 7.39
N THR A 72 2.95 -4.95 7.75
CA THR A 72 2.06 -5.82 6.99
C THR A 72 1.71 -5.18 5.66
N THR A 73 1.89 -5.90 4.56
CA THR A 73 1.74 -5.34 3.21
C THR A 73 0.93 -6.23 2.30
N VAL A 74 0.33 -5.62 1.29
CA VAL A 74 -0.28 -6.31 0.14
C VAL A 74 0.73 -6.25 -1.01
N GLU A 75 1.32 -7.39 -1.35
CA GLU A 75 2.29 -7.50 -2.45
C GLU A 75 1.59 -7.83 -3.77
N GLN A 76 1.83 -7.02 -4.79
CA GLN A 76 1.42 -7.29 -6.15
C GLN A 76 2.44 -8.20 -6.84
N PRO A 77 2.02 -9.13 -7.74
CA PRO A 77 2.93 -9.98 -8.53
C PRO A 77 3.56 -9.16 -9.67
N ARG A 78 4.44 -8.20 -9.33
CA ARG A 78 4.98 -7.18 -10.25
C ARG A 78 5.73 -7.77 -11.44
N GLU A 79 6.51 -8.82 -11.22
CA GLU A 79 7.26 -9.51 -12.28
C GLU A 79 6.30 -10.16 -13.29
N GLU A 80 5.26 -10.81 -12.79
CA GLU A 80 4.24 -11.45 -13.63
C GLU A 80 3.42 -10.40 -14.40
N ILE A 81 3.04 -9.30 -13.74
CA ILE A 81 2.37 -8.15 -14.39
C ILE A 81 3.23 -7.64 -15.54
N GLY A 82 4.54 -7.38 -15.29
CA GLY A 82 5.46 -6.87 -16.30
C GLY A 82 5.63 -7.83 -17.48
N ARG A 83 5.83 -9.12 -17.21
CA ARG A 83 5.96 -10.15 -18.23
C ARG A 83 4.71 -10.25 -19.11
N LEU A 84 3.54 -10.37 -18.49
CA LEU A 84 2.27 -10.49 -19.21
C LEU A 84 1.95 -9.23 -20.02
N ALA A 85 2.19 -8.04 -19.47
CA ALA A 85 2.00 -6.79 -20.19
C ALA A 85 2.90 -6.71 -21.43
N PHE A 86 4.15 -7.17 -21.32
CA PHE A 86 5.08 -7.22 -22.44
C PHE A 86 4.63 -8.24 -23.51
N ASP A 87 4.24 -9.45 -23.08
CA ASP A 87 3.74 -10.48 -23.99
C ASP A 87 2.48 -10.01 -24.74
N PHE A 88 1.55 -9.34 -24.05
CA PHE A 88 0.37 -8.75 -24.70
C PHE A 88 0.74 -7.68 -25.72
N LEU A 89 1.68 -6.81 -25.39
CA LEU A 89 2.14 -5.75 -26.29
C LEU A 89 2.77 -6.34 -27.57
N LEU A 90 3.64 -7.35 -27.44
CA LEU A 90 4.23 -8.02 -28.59
C LEU A 90 3.16 -8.67 -29.50
N ASN A 91 2.22 -9.39 -28.90
CA ASN A 91 1.13 -10.01 -29.66
C ASN A 91 0.28 -8.97 -30.41
N MET A 92 0.05 -7.79 -29.81
CA MET A 92 -0.67 -6.70 -30.49
C MET A 92 0.10 -6.11 -31.67
N ILE A 93 1.43 -6.08 -31.59
CA ILE A 93 2.30 -5.60 -32.68
C ILE A 93 2.31 -6.60 -33.83
N ASP A 94 2.49 -7.91 -33.53
CA ASP A 94 2.67 -8.96 -34.50
C ASP A 94 1.36 -9.34 -35.24
N GLU A 95 0.25 -9.39 -34.50
CA GLU A 95 -1.05 -9.85 -35.03
C GLU A 95 -2.00 -8.72 -35.47
N GLY A 96 -1.59 -7.46 -35.27
CA GLY A 96 -2.46 -6.28 -35.51
C GLY A 96 -3.54 -6.12 -34.41
N SER A 97 -4.12 -4.92 -34.34
CA SER A 97 -5.03 -4.48 -33.26
C SER A 97 -6.38 -5.23 -33.17
N SER A 98 -6.55 -6.36 -33.84
CA SER A 98 -7.83 -7.09 -33.95
C SER A 98 -8.11 -8.05 -32.79
N LYS A 99 -7.14 -8.33 -31.92
CA LYS A 99 -7.37 -9.25 -30.79
C LYS A 99 -8.02 -8.54 -29.61
N LYS A 100 -9.15 -9.07 -29.17
CA LYS A 100 -9.75 -8.66 -27.90
C LYS A 100 -8.74 -8.84 -26.77
N ILE A 101 -8.43 -7.75 -26.06
CA ILE A 101 -7.63 -7.86 -24.84
C ILE A 101 -8.52 -8.55 -23.81
N ASP A 102 -8.17 -9.76 -23.44
CA ASP A 102 -8.82 -10.43 -22.32
C ASP A 102 -8.37 -9.76 -21.02
N ASN A 103 -9.35 -9.42 -20.19
CA ASN A 103 -9.05 -8.90 -18.85
C ASN A 103 -8.45 -10.02 -18.01
N LEU A 104 -7.19 -9.88 -17.65
CA LEU A 104 -6.50 -10.80 -16.76
C LEU A 104 -6.48 -10.23 -15.35
N MET A 105 -6.98 -10.99 -14.40
CA MET A 105 -6.95 -10.63 -12.98
C MET A 105 -5.90 -11.47 -12.26
N LEU A 106 -4.87 -10.79 -11.75
CA LEU A 106 -3.84 -11.40 -10.93
C LEU A 106 -4.14 -11.23 -9.46
N GLN A 107 -3.79 -12.22 -8.66
CA GLN A 107 -4.05 -12.18 -7.22
C GLN A 107 -2.85 -11.60 -6.46
N PRO A 108 -3.04 -10.55 -5.64
CA PRO A 108 -2.01 -10.08 -4.72
C PRO A 108 -1.83 -11.06 -3.56
N ARG A 109 -0.70 -10.93 -2.85
CA ARG A 109 -0.38 -11.71 -1.66
C ARG A 109 -0.33 -10.79 -0.43
N LEU A 110 -0.97 -11.21 0.67
CA LEU A 110 -0.82 -10.54 1.96
C LEU A 110 0.43 -11.08 2.67
N ILE A 111 1.36 -10.18 2.98
CA ILE A 111 2.55 -10.46 3.80
C ILE A 111 2.27 -9.95 5.20
N PHE A 112 1.95 -10.87 6.10
CA PHE A 112 1.59 -10.55 7.47
C PHE A 112 2.85 -10.30 8.31
N ARG A 113 2.89 -9.16 9.03
CA ARG A 113 3.97 -8.78 9.95
C ARG A 113 3.39 -8.14 11.23
N GLU A 114 4.19 -7.37 11.95
CA GLU A 114 3.88 -6.91 13.29
C GLU A 114 3.00 -5.65 13.35
N SER A 115 2.78 -4.95 12.24
CA SER A 115 2.05 -3.68 12.20
C SER A 115 0.53 -3.79 12.40
N VAL A 116 0.01 -5.01 12.58
CA VAL A 116 -1.40 -5.29 12.81
C VAL A 116 -1.60 -6.06 14.09
N LYS A 117 -2.54 -5.62 14.92
CA LYS A 117 -2.91 -6.26 16.19
C LYS A 117 -4.41 -6.54 16.20
N LYS A 118 -4.77 -7.72 16.67
CA LYS A 118 -6.17 -8.04 17.00
C LYS A 118 -6.57 -7.23 18.24
N LYS A 119 -7.68 -6.53 18.14
CA LYS A 119 -8.33 -5.83 19.27
C LYS A 119 -9.45 -6.67 19.82
#